data_f9f7f87d6dc70f07d19b669a61f32bbf
#
_entry.id   f9f7f87d6dc70f07d19b669a61f32bbf
#
_cell.length_a   1.000
_cell.length_b   1.000
_cell.length_c   1.000
_cell.angle_alpha   90.00
_cell.angle_beta   90.00
_cell.angle_gamma   90.00
#
_symmetry.space_group_name_H-M   'P 1'
#
loop_
_entity.id
_entity.type
_entity.pdbx_description
1 polymer ?
#
loop_
_entity_poly.entity_id
_entity_poly.type
_entity_poly.pdbx_seq_one_letter_code
_entity_poly.pdbx_strand_id
1 'polypeptide(L)'
;MKKTIILNIKKDIFRKGLTKILEDKYIVKTKNEEKADLIISSGKINDKSLSKVIYVREKEDTIISKSYSQITYDITENELLECIDKNMQGLIYIEKSLESKINRELEIEILYRELSSRDKTLIEKIVEEKTNIEIGRELYLSEKTVKNCLTVLYKRLELKNRNEIKKTFKNLLTRDLNDVNIYKSQEWMSCNSKNLI
;
A
#
# COMPACT_ATOMS: atom_id res chain seq x y z
N MET A 1 20.22 -21.78 -17.65
CA MET A 1 18.94 -21.42 -18.32
C MET A 1 18.62 -19.96 -18.02
N LYS A 2 18.19 -19.19 -19.04
CA LYS A 2 17.68 -17.83 -18.77
C LYS A 2 16.37 -17.92 -17.98
N LYS A 3 16.21 -17.05 -16.97
CA LYS A 3 14.98 -16.94 -16.18
C LYS A 3 13.90 -16.24 -16.96
N THR A 4 12.65 -16.56 -16.69
CA THR A 4 11.46 -16.02 -17.37
C THR A 4 10.83 -14.88 -16.56
N ILE A 5 10.67 -13.71 -17.20
CA ILE A 5 9.98 -12.55 -16.62
C ILE A 5 8.71 -12.27 -17.42
N ILE A 6 7.57 -12.15 -16.73
CA ILE A 6 6.31 -11.72 -17.33
C ILE A 6 6.11 -10.23 -17.08
N LEU A 7 5.83 -9.47 -18.14
CA LEU A 7 5.48 -8.05 -18.08
C LEU A 7 3.97 -7.84 -18.23
N ASN A 8 3.29 -7.67 -17.11
CA ASN A 8 1.87 -7.30 -17.05
C ASN A 8 1.73 -5.79 -16.86
N ILE A 9 2.14 -5.01 -17.86
CA ILE A 9 2.23 -3.55 -17.82
C ILE A 9 1.23 -2.94 -18.78
N LYS A 10 0.38 -2.02 -18.25
CA LYS A 10 -0.65 -1.33 -19.06
C LYS A 10 -0.06 -0.27 -19.99
N LYS A 11 0.95 0.50 -19.54
CA LYS A 11 1.60 1.54 -20.35
C LYS A 11 2.52 0.91 -21.41
N ASP A 12 2.13 0.99 -22.66
CA ASP A 12 2.81 0.31 -23.79
C ASP A 12 4.27 0.77 -23.97
N ILE A 13 4.52 2.07 -23.86
CA ILE A 13 5.88 2.64 -24.00
C ILE A 13 6.80 2.07 -22.91
N PHE A 14 6.35 2.06 -21.67
CA PHE A 14 7.13 1.52 -20.57
C PHE A 14 7.36 0.02 -20.70
N ARG A 15 6.34 -0.73 -21.11
CA ARG A 15 6.47 -2.17 -21.39
C ARG A 15 7.51 -2.45 -22.48
N LYS A 16 7.50 -1.71 -23.59
CA LYS A 16 8.50 -1.84 -24.66
C LYS A 16 9.91 -1.50 -24.18
N GLY A 17 10.05 -0.44 -23.37
CA GLY A 17 11.33 -0.08 -22.73
C GLY A 17 11.86 -1.21 -21.85
N LEU A 18 11.03 -1.77 -20.96
CA LEU A 18 11.40 -2.92 -20.13
C LEU A 18 11.80 -4.13 -20.96
N THR A 19 11.04 -4.44 -22.02
CA THR A 19 11.40 -5.56 -22.91
C THR A 19 12.78 -5.38 -23.48
N LYS A 20 13.10 -4.18 -24.00
CA LYS A 20 14.40 -3.88 -24.61
C LYS A 20 15.56 -4.01 -23.61
N ILE A 21 15.37 -3.56 -22.37
CA ILE A 21 16.38 -3.65 -21.31
C ILE A 21 16.61 -5.10 -20.88
N LEU A 22 15.56 -5.92 -20.87
CA LEU A 22 15.59 -7.24 -20.25
C LEU A 22 15.86 -8.40 -21.21
N GLU A 23 15.60 -8.25 -22.51
CA GLU A 23 15.66 -9.34 -23.50
C GLU A 23 17.04 -9.98 -23.64
N ASP A 24 18.13 -9.25 -23.37
CA ASP A 24 19.48 -9.79 -23.42
C ASP A 24 19.77 -10.80 -22.29
N LYS A 25 19.21 -10.55 -21.10
CA LYS A 25 19.48 -11.35 -19.88
C LYS A 25 18.40 -12.37 -19.56
N TYR A 26 17.14 -12.09 -19.91
CA TYR A 26 15.96 -12.84 -19.52
C TYR A 26 15.10 -13.26 -20.72
N ILE A 27 14.25 -14.26 -20.52
CA ILE A 27 13.15 -14.57 -21.44
C ILE A 27 11.99 -13.68 -21.02
N VAL A 28 11.60 -12.72 -21.88
CA VAL A 28 10.53 -11.76 -21.59
C VAL A 28 9.25 -12.18 -22.27
N LYS A 29 8.16 -12.30 -21.51
CA LYS A 29 6.81 -12.63 -21.98
C LYS A 29 5.83 -11.53 -21.59
N THR A 30 4.78 -11.33 -22.38
CA THR A 30 3.73 -10.32 -22.14
C THR A 30 2.37 -10.93 -21.82
N LYS A 31 2.23 -12.25 -21.90
CA LYS A 31 1.00 -12.98 -21.59
C LYS A 31 1.23 -13.95 -20.43
N ASN A 32 0.18 -14.14 -19.64
CA ASN A 32 0.23 -14.94 -18.40
C ASN A 32 -0.10 -16.41 -18.74
N GLU A 33 0.74 -17.10 -19.50
CA GLU A 33 0.42 -18.46 -20.00
C GLU A 33 1.21 -19.56 -19.29
N GLU A 34 2.23 -19.25 -18.46
CA GLU A 34 3.09 -20.24 -17.83
C GLU A 34 3.72 -19.74 -16.51
N LYS A 35 4.32 -20.66 -15.76
CA LYS A 35 5.14 -20.34 -14.59
C LYS A 35 6.27 -19.39 -14.98
N ALA A 36 6.33 -18.24 -14.32
CA ALA A 36 7.40 -17.28 -14.43
C ALA A 36 8.27 -17.28 -13.16
N ASP A 37 9.54 -16.94 -13.31
CA ASP A 37 10.42 -16.71 -12.16
C ASP A 37 10.11 -15.37 -11.49
N LEU A 38 9.56 -14.40 -12.26
CA LEU A 38 9.24 -13.07 -11.80
C LEU A 38 8.12 -12.47 -12.64
N ILE A 39 7.23 -11.73 -11.99
CA ILE A 39 6.20 -10.92 -12.66
C ILE A 39 6.43 -9.45 -12.33
N ILE A 40 6.49 -8.58 -13.34
CA ILE A 40 6.48 -7.13 -13.18
C ILE A 40 5.09 -6.63 -13.62
N SER A 41 4.32 -6.05 -12.68
CA SER A 41 2.91 -5.72 -12.93
C SER A 41 2.55 -4.30 -12.51
N SER A 42 1.74 -3.62 -13.34
CA SER A 42 1.09 -2.35 -13.00
C SER A 42 -0.33 -2.52 -12.43
N GLY A 43 -0.79 -3.75 -12.25
CA GLY A 43 -2.11 -4.07 -11.71
C GLY A 43 -2.07 -5.13 -10.60
N LYS A 44 -3.18 -5.32 -9.90
CA LYS A 44 -3.32 -6.40 -8.91
C LYS A 44 -3.18 -7.75 -9.63
N ILE A 45 -2.45 -8.66 -9.03
CA ILE A 45 -2.31 -10.05 -9.49
C ILE A 45 -3.14 -10.92 -8.53
N ASN A 46 -4.16 -11.56 -9.06
CA ASN A 46 -5.04 -12.43 -8.27
C ASN A 46 -4.49 -13.86 -8.10
N ASP A 47 -3.40 -14.18 -8.79
CA ASP A 47 -2.79 -15.50 -8.73
C ASP A 47 -1.84 -15.60 -7.53
N LYS A 48 -2.20 -16.48 -6.59
CA LYS A 48 -1.38 -16.87 -5.43
C LYS A 48 -0.27 -17.85 -5.79
N SER A 49 0.01 -18.06 -7.09
CA SER A 49 1.12 -18.92 -7.50
C SER A 49 2.45 -18.30 -7.01
N LEU A 50 3.40 -19.17 -6.71
CA LEU A 50 4.70 -18.88 -6.08
C LEU A 50 5.64 -17.92 -6.86
N SER A 51 5.12 -17.17 -7.83
CA SER A 51 5.90 -16.20 -8.60
C SER A 51 6.19 -14.97 -7.77
N LYS A 52 7.44 -14.54 -7.79
CA LYS A 52 7.86 -13.27 -7.20
C LYS A 52 7.25 -12.12 -8.00
N VAL A 53 6.84 -11.04 -7.32
CA VAL A 53 6.15 -9.93 -7.95
C VAL A 53 6.85 -8.61 -7.64
N ILE A 54 7.04 -7.79 -8.67
CA ILE A 54 7.42 -6.38 -8.56
C ILE A 54 6.23 -5.55 -9.06
N TYR A 55 5.71 -4.66 -8.20
CA TYR A 55 4.64 -3.76 -8.59
C TYR A 55 5.18 -2.43 -9.13
N VAL A 56 4.68 -2.03 -10.32
CA VAL A 56 4.94 -0.70 -10.90
C VAL A 56 3.82 0.25 -10.51
N ARG A 57 4.18 1.41 -9.96
CA ARG A 57 3.27 2.38 -9.38
C ARG A 57 3.39 3.75 -10.03
N GLU A 58 2.30 4.50 -10.07
CA GLU A 58 2.36 5.94 -10.22
C GLU A 58 2.88 6.56 -8.91
N LYS A 59 3.51 7.73 -9.00
CA LYS A 59 3.99 8.44 -7.78
C LYS A 59 2.85 8.81 -6.82
N GLU A 60 1.64 9.00 -7.35
CA GLU A 60 0.45 9.36 -6.60
C GLU A 60 -0.30 8.14 -6.04
N ASP A 61 0.01 6.95 -6.54
CA ASP A 61 -0.69 5.73 -6.12
C ASP A 61 -0.49 5.45 -4.63
N THR A 62 -1.51 4.87 -4.04
CA THR A 62 -1.43 4.29 -2.68
C THR A 62 -0.48 3.11 -2.69
N ILE A 63 0.41 3.06 -1.72
CA ILE A 63 1.33 1.94 -1.56
C ILE A 63 0.57 0.73 -1.05
N ILE A 64 0.81 -0.43 -1.68
CA ILE A 64 0.05 -1.61 -1.38
C ILE A 64 0.51 -2.26 -0.09
N SER A 65 1.81 -2.45 0.10
CA SER A 65 2.34 -3.20 1.25
C SER A 65 3.87 -3.20 1.22
N LYS A 66 4.50 -3.28 2.40
CA LYS A 66 5.94 -3.55 2.50
C LYS A 66 6.32 -5.00 2.13
N SER A 67 5.34 -5.86 1.91
CA SER A 67 5.57 -7.29 1.59
C SER A 67 5.95 -7.54 0.14
N TYR A 68 5.92 -6.52 -0.72
CA TYR A 68 6.21 -6.65 -2.14
C TYR A 68 7.21 -5.61 -2.61
N SER A 69 8.05 -5.97 -3.57
CA SER A 69 8.90 -5.02 -4.26
C SER A 69 8.07 -4.02 -5.05
N GLN A 70 8.41 -2.74 -4.96
CA GLN A 70 7.67 -1.65 -5.60
C GLN A 70 8.62 -0.66 -6.24
N ILE A 71 8.29 -0.28 -7.46
CA ILE A 71 9.01 0.69 -8.29
C ILE A 71 8.02 1.66 -8.93
N THR A 72 8.51 2.80 -9.42
CA THR A 72 7.71 3.75 -10.20
C THR A 72 7.97 3.61 -11.69
N TYR A 73 7.20 4.33 -12.51
CA TYR A 73 7.46 4.42 -13.95
C TYR A 73 8.71 5.26 -14.31
N ASP A 74 9.28 5.98 -13.34
CA ASP A 74 10.46 6.83 -13.50
C ASP A 74 11.76 6.14 -13.06
N ILE A 75 11.68 4.84 -12.73
CA ILE A 75 12.84 4.06 -12.29
C ILE A 75 13.95 4.07 -13.35
N THR A 76 15.19 4.20 -12.91
CA THR A 76 16.35 4.08 -13.79
C THR A 76 16.64 2.62 -14.13
N GLU A 77 17.38 2.38 -15.20
CA GLU A 77 17.78 1.02 -15.61
C GLU A 77 18.58 0.30 -14.51
N ASN A 78 19.52 0.99 -13.88
CA ASN A 78 20.36 0.41 -12.82
C ASN A 78 19.51 0.00 -11.61
N GLU A 79 18.58 0.85 -11.17
CA GLU A 79 17.68 0.55 -10.05
C GLU A 79 16.71 -0.59 -10.38
N LEU A 80 16.24 -0.66 -11.63
CA LEU A 80 15.41 -1.77 -12.11
C LEU A 80 16.16 -3.11 -12.03
N LEU A 81 17.38 -3.15 -12.51
CA LEU A 81 18.22 -4.37 -12.47
C LEU A 81 18.52 -4.76 -11.02
N GLU A 82 18.86 -3.82 -10.16
CA GLU A 82 19.04 -4.05 -8.73
C GLU A 82 17.76 -4.60 -8.08
N CYS A 83 16.60 -4.03 -8.40
CA CYS A 83 15.30 -4.49 -7.92
C CYS A 83 15.04 -5.94 -8.32
N ILE A 84 15.30 -6.29 -9.60
CA ILE A 84 15.13 -7.66 -10.12
C ILE A 84 16.05 -8.61 -9.39
N ASP A 85 17.32 -8.28 -9.24
CA ASP A 85 18.31 -9.13 -8.58
C ASP A 85 17.94 -9.40 -7.11
N LYS A 86 17.57 -8.36 -6.36
CA LYS A 86 17.09 -8.50 -4.97
C LYS A 86 15.83 -9.36 -4.90
N ASN A 87 14.87 -9.12 -5.76
CA ASN A 87 13.61 -9.88 -5.77
C ASN A 87 13.85 -11.36 -6.13
N MET A 88 14.75 -11.64 -7.06
CA MET A 88 15.14 -13.01 -7.41
C MET A 88 15.78 -13.75 -6.23
N GLN A 89 16.46 -13.05 -5.34
CA GLN A 89 17.02 -13.58 -4.09
C GLN A 89 15.98 -13.72 -2.96
N GLY A 90 14.74 -13.29 -3.18
CA GLY A 90 13.68 -13.31 -2.16
C GLY A 90 13.68 -12.08 -1.26
N LEU A 91 14.48 -11.07 -1.59
CA LEU A 91 14.53 -9.80 -0.87
C LEU A 91 13.50 -8.83 -1.46
N ILE A 92 12.98 -7.94 -0.61
CA ILE A 92 12.05 -6.89 -1.03
C ILE A 92 12.85 -5.64 -1.38
N TYR A 93 12.54 -5.05 -2.52
CA TYR A 93 13.09 -3.77 -2.95
C TYR A 93 11.97 -2.72 -3.01
N ILE A 94 12.23 -1.58 -2.42
CA ILE A 94 11.34 -0.42 -2.51
C ILE A 94 12.16 0.73 -3.07
N GLU A 95 11.71 1.29 -4.17
CA GLU A 95 12.35 2.47 -4.76
C GLU A 95 12.39 3.63 -3.76
N LYS A 96 13.52 4.33 -3.66
CA LYS A 96 13.73 5.42 -2.69
C LYS A 96 12.66 6.51 -2.74
N SER A 97 12.16 6.80 -3.93
CA SER A 97 11.08 7.78 -4.12
C SER A 97 9.77 7.39 -3.41
N LEU A 98 9.58 6.10 -3.11
CA LEU A 98 8.43 5.54 -2.40
C LEU A 98 8.66 5.38 -0.89
N GLU A 99 9.90 5.33 -0.41
CA GLU A 99 10.22 5.04 1.00
C GLU A 99 9.60 6.06 1.98
N SER A 100 9.71 7.36 1.68
CA SER A 100 9.15 8.41 2.53
C SER A 100 7.63 8.32 2.63
N LYS A 101 6.98 7.92 1.55
CA LYS A 101 5.53 7.75 1.48
C LYS A 101 5.08 6.52 2.29
N ILE A 102 5.83 5.42 2.20
CA ILE A 102 5.58 4.21 2.99
C ILE A 102 5.70 4.51 4.49
N ASN A 103 6.73 5.21 4.89
CA ASN A 103 6.94 5.56 6.29
C ASN A 103 5.78 6.42 6.82
N ARG A 104 5.36 7.44 6.06
CA ARG A 104 4.21 8.28 6.42
C ARG A 104 2.90 7.48 6.52
N GLU A 105 2.65 6.55 5.62
CA GLU A 105 1.43 5.73 5.69
C GLU A 105 1.43 4.79 6.90
N LEU A 106 2.59 4.28 7.29
CA LEU A 106 2.74 3.50 8.53
C LEU A 106 2.52 4.35 9.78
N GLU A 107 3.06 5.55 9.82
CA GLU A 107 2.82 6.48 10.92
C GLU A 107 1.34 6.77 11.09
N ILE A 108 0.61 6.99 9.98
CA ILE A 108 -0.83 7.19 10.00
C ILE A 108 -1.57 5.93 10.50
N GLU A 109 -1.14 4.75 10.08
CA GLU A 109 -1.75 3.48 10.52
C GLU A 109 -1.54 3.26 12.03
N ILE A 110 -0.33 3.48 12.53
CA ILE A 110 -0.02 3.39 13.96
C ILE A 110 -0.88 4.40 14.74
N LEU A 111 -0.88 5.66 14.28
CA LEU A 111 -1.69 6.70 14.89
C LEU A 111 -3.18 6.32 14.94
N TYR A 112 -3.74 5.79 13.84
CA TYR A 112 -5.13 5.34 13.80
C TYR A 112 -5.41 4.19 14.77
N ARG A 113 -4.50 3.22 14.90
CA ARG A 113 -4.64 2.10 15.83
C ARG A 113 -4.75 2.55 17.28
N GLU A 114 -4.01 3.60 17.67
CA GLU A 114 -3.98 4.15 19.03
C GLU A 114 -5.19 5.03 19.37
N LEU A 115 -6.00 5.40 18.38
CA LEU A 115 -7.20 6.21 18.61
C LEU A 115 -8.28 5.42 19.36
N SER A 116 -9.08 6.13 20.15
CA SER A 116 -10.28 5.59 20.78
C SER A 116 -11.29 5.13 19.72
N SER A 117 -12.16 4.16 20.07
CA SER A 117 -13.23 3.70 19.17
C SER A 117 -14.11 4.86 18.70
N ARG A 118 -14.38 5.83 19.59
CA ARG A 118 -15.15 7.03 19.25
C ARG A 118 -14.46 7.91 18.20
N ASP A 119 -13.14 8.13 18.35
CA ASP A 119 -12.37 8.93 17.39
C ASP A 119 -12.29 8.23 16.04
N LYS A 120 -12.11 6.92 16.04
CA LYS A 120 -12.15 6.09 14.81
C LYS A 120 -13.47 6.24 14.08
N THR A 121 -14.59 6.09 14.80
CA THR A 121 -15.92 6.27 14.22
C THR A 121 -16.10 7.68 13.65
N LEU A 122 -15.63 8.72 14.34
CA LEU A 122 -15.70 10.09 13.80
C LEU A 122 -14.90 10.25 12.51
N ILE A 123 -13.70 9.67 12.43
CA ILE A 123 -12.86 9.69 11.22
C ILE A 123 -13.56 8.94 10.07
N GLU A 124 -14.09 7.75 10.33
CA GLU A 124 -14.85 6.96 9.36
C GLU A 124 -16.01 7.76 8.76
N LYS A 125 -16.83 8.39 9.61
CA LYS A 125 -17.95 9.23 9.16
C LYS A 125 -17.50 10.47 8.38
N ILE A 126 -16.35 11.04 8.70
CA ILE A 126 -15.76 12.12 7.91
C ILE A 126 -15.33 11.64 6.53
N VAL A 127 -14.70 10.47 6.44
CA VAL A 127 -14.28 9.88 5.17
C VAL A 127 -15.49 9.48 4.31
N GLU A 128 -16.59 9.03 4.93
CA GLU A 128 -17.90 8.81 4.31
C GLU A 128 -18.62 10.12 3.87
N GLU A 129 -17.99 11.26 4.08
CA GLU A 129 -18.53 12.61 3.73
C GLU A 129 -19.79 13.05 4.51
N LYS A 130 -20.11 12.39 5.62
CA LYS A 130 -21.26 12.72 6.46
C LYS A 130 -21.14 14.11 7.08
N THR A 131 -22.20 14.88 7.09
CA THR A 131 -22.28 16.17 7.79
C THR A 131 -22.29 15.98 9.32
N ASN A 132 -22.02 17.04 10.09
CA ASN A 132 -22.09 16.97 11.56
C ASN A 132 -23.48 16.61 12.08
N ILE A 133 -24.54 17.00 11.35
CA ILE A 133 -25.92 16.66 11.67
C ILE A 133 -26.16 15.17 11.47
N GLU A 134 -25.71 14.60 10.36
CA GLU A 134 -25.82 13.16 10.07
C GLU A 134 -25.01 12.33 11.07
N ILE A 135 -23.77 12.74 11.36
CA ILE A 135 -22.95 12.11 12.41
C ILE A 135 -23.66 12.14 13.77
N GLY A 136 -24.25 13.30 14.11
CA GLY A 136 -24.98 13.46 15.35
C GLY A 136 -26.19 12.51 15.44
N ARG A 137 -26.96 12.36 14.35
CA ARG A 137 -28.08 11.41 14.28
C ARG A 137 -27.61 9.95 14.45
N GLU A 138 -26.56 9.54 13.75
CA GLU A 138 -26.03 8.18 13.81
C GLU A 138 -25.43 7.82 15.19
N LEU A 139 -24.82 8.80 15.87
CA LEU A 139 -24.16 8.60 17.17
C LEU A 139 -25.02 9.05 18.38
N TYR A 140 -26.26 9.44 18.16
CA TYR A 140 -27.16 9.98 19.20
C TYR A 140 -26.57 11.19 19.94
N LEU A 141 -25.91 12.09 19.19
CA LEU A 141 -25.27 13.30 19.69
C LEU A 141 -25.89 14.56 19.07
N SER A 142 -25.85 15.69 19.83
CA SER A 142 -26.17 16.98 19.20
C SER A 142 -25.09 17.39 18.21
N GLU A 143 -25.47 18.18 17.17
CA GLU A 143 -24.49 18.75 16.21
C GLU A 143 -23.39 19.54 16.94
N LYS A 144 -23.75 20.28 18.01
CA LYS A 144 -22.78 21.02 18.83
C LYS A 144 -21.78 20.07 19.50
N THR A 145 -22.26 18.94 20.00
CA THR A 145 -21.38 17.90 20.61
C THR A 145 -20.42 17.32 19.57
N VAL A 146 -20.91 16.98 18.37
CA VAL A 146 -20.06 16.49 17.27
C VAL A 146 -19.00 17.53 16.93
N LYS A 147 -19.37 18.80 16.77
CA LYS A 147 -18.43 19.90 16.47
C LYS A 147 -17.34 20.03 17.54
N ASN A 148 -17.70 19.92 18.81
CA ASN A 148 -16.72 19.95 19.92
C ASN A 148 -15.78 18.74 19.85
N CYS A 149 -16.30 17.54 19.63
CA CYS A 149 -15.48 16.32 19.49
C CYS A 149 -14.51 16.45 18.33
N LEU A 150 -14.95 16.97 17.18
CA LEU A 150 -14.07 17.18 16.02
C LEU A 150 -12.99 18.22 16.32
N THR A 151 -13.30 19.28 17.06
CA THR A 151 -12.28 20.29 17.46
C THR A 151 -11.20 19.66 18.33
N VAL A 152 -11.55 18.79 19.26
CA VAL A 152 -10.59 18.05 20.10
C VAL A 152 -9.78 17.07 19.25
N LEU A 153 -10.44 16.35 18.33
CA LEU A 153 -9.81 15.40 17.43
C LEU A 153 -8.78 16.10 16.52
N TYR A 154 -9.12 17.25 15.93
CA TYR A 154 -8.20 18.02 15.10
C TYR A 154 -6.94 18.43 15.86
N LYS A 155 -7.10 18.91 17.10
CA LYS A 155 -5.94 19.26 17.94
C LYS A 155 -5.05 18.06 18.25
N ARG A 156 -5.67 16.92 18.60
CA ARG A 156 -4.95 15.68 18.93
C ARG A 156 -4.15 15.12 17.75
N LEU A 157 -4.71 15.23 16.53
CA LEU A 157 -4.10 14.74 15.30
C LEU A 157 -3.19 15.78 14.64
N GLU A 158 -3.09 16.99 15.20
CA GLU A 158 -2.37 18.14 14.61
C GLU A 158 -2.87 18.49 13.21
N LEU A 159 -4.15 18.24 12.93
CA LEU A 159 -4.81 18.54 11.66
C LEU A 159 -5.68 19.80 11.81
N LYS A 160 -5.73 20.59 10.74
CA LYS A 160 -6.40 21.91 10.78
C LYS A 160 -7.91 21.83 10.58
N ASN A 161 -8.38 20.85 9.82
CA ASN A 161 -9.78 20.81 9.39
C ASN A 161 -10.21 19.42 8.90
N ARG A 162 -11.50 19.31 8.58
CA ARG A 162 -12.14 18.10 8.07
C ARG A 162 -11.50 17.53 6.80
N ASN A 163 -11.09 18.42 5.87
CA ASN A 163 -10.49 18.00 4.62
C ASN A 163 -9.12 17.33 4.84
N GLU A 164 -8.37 17.80 5.83
CA GLU A 164 -7.11 17.17 6.20
C GLU A 164 -7.32 15.78 6.80
N ILE A 165 -8.32 15.59 7.67
CA ILE A 165 -8.68 14.23 8.15
C ILE A 165 -9.03 13.32 6.98
N LYS A 166 -9.92 13.79 6.09
CA LYS A 166 -10.32 13.02 4.91
C LYS A 166 -9.10 12.61 4.07
N LYS A 167 -8.23 13.57 3.75
CA LYS A 167 -7.02 13.34 2.96
C LYS A 167 -6.07 12.35 3.65
N THR A 168 -5.91 12.46 4.96
CA THR A 168 -4.98 11.63 5.75
C THR A 168 -5.47 10.19 5.86
N PHE A 169 -6.74 9.97 6.18
CA PHE A 169 -7.26 8.65 6.51
C PHE A 169 -8.02 7.95 5.38
N LYS A 170 -8.32 8.65 4.27
CA LYS A 170 -9.06 8.05 3.15
C LYS A 170 -8.41 6.79 2.63
N ASN A 171 -7.11 6.83 2.35
CA ASN A 171 -6.39 5.69 1.81
C ASN A 171 -6.36 4.50 2.77
N LEU A 172 -6.24 4.77 4.09
CA LEU A 172 -6.25 3.74 5.11
C LEU A 172 -7.61 3.03 5.19
N LEU A 173 -8.71 3.80 5.14
CA LEU A 173 -10.06 3.27 5.32
C LEU A 173 -10.67 2.69 4.04
N THR A 174 -10.16 3.06 2.86
CA THR A 174 -10.61 2.52 1.57
C THR A 174 -9.79 1.31 1.08
N ARG A 175 -8.75 0.92 1.81
CA ARG A 175 -8.02 -0.33 1.52
C ARG A 175 -8.96 -1.51 1.74
N ASP A 176 -9.01 -2.42 0.77
CA ASP A 176 -9.70 -3.69 0.96
C ASP A 176 -9.12 -4.43 2.17
N LEU A 177 -9.98 -4.85 3.09
CA LEU A 177 -9.61 -5.58 4.33
C LEU A 177 -8.80 -6.86 4.07
N ASN A 178 -8.75 -7.33 2.84
CA ASN A 178 -7.94 -8.47 2.42
C ASN A 178 -6.42 -8.18 2.41
N ASP A 179 -6.00 -6.92 2.28
CA ASP A 179 -4.58 -6.54 2.33
C ASP A 179 -4.09 -6.42 3.80
N VAL A 180 -4.98 -6.22 4.76
CA VAL A 180 -4.67 -6.06 6.20
C VAL A 180 -4.43 -7.40 6.90
N ASN A 181 -4.97 -8.51 6.39
CA ASN A 181 -4.82 -9.83 7.01
C ASN A 181 -3.40 -10.43 6.90
N ILE A 182 -2.55 -9.90 6.01
CA ILE A 182 -1.17 -10.37 5.86
C ILE A 182 -0.30 -9.91 7.05
N TYR A 183 -0.60 -8.74 7.64
CA TYR A 183 0.15 -8.24 8.81
C TYR A 183 -0.19 -8.96 10.12
N LYS A 184 -1.44 -9.42 10.28
CA LYS A 184 -1.85 -10.14 11.50
C LYS A 184 -1.17 -11.51 11.65
N SER A 185 -0.79 -12.15 10.54
CA SER A 185 -0.17 -13.48 10.59
C SER A 185 1.33 -13.45 10.93
N GLN A 186 2.04 -12.36 10.62
CA GLN A 186 3.48 -12.27 10.89
C GLN A 186 3.82 -11.73 12.29
N GLU A 187 3.05 -10.77 12.81
CA GLU A 187 3.22 -10.29 14.19
C GLU A 187 2.82 -11.36 15.23
N TRP A 188 1.82 -12.22 14.91
CA TRP A 188 1.42 -13.30 15.80
C TRP A 188 2.48 -14.37 15.96
N MET A 189 3.27 -14.65 14.93
CA MET A 189 4.37 -15.62 15.00
C MET A 189 5.62 -15.08 15.71
N SER A 190 5.86 -13.76 15.66
CA SER A 190 7.03 -13.16 16.33
C SER A 190 6.82 -12.92 17.82
N CYS A 191 5.59 -12.76 18.30
CA CYS A 191 5.27 -12.60 19.73
C CYS A 191 5.21 -13.94 20.49
N ASN A 192 4.87 -15.05 19.83
CA ASN A 192 4.78 -16.35 20.49
C ASN A 192 6.10 -17.13 20.59
N SER A 193 7.15 -16.69 19.91
CA SER A 193 8.48 -17.34 20.02
C SER A 193 9.33 -16.82 21.20
N LYS A 194 8.85 -15.83 21.96
CA LYS A 194 9.56 -15.27 23.12
C LYS A 194 9.03 -15.72 24.50
N ASN A 195 8.00 -16.55 24.55
CA ASN A 195 7.41 -17.02 25.82
C ASN A 195 7.47 -18.55 26.00
N LEU A 196 8.49 -19.22 25.46
CA LEU A 196 8.78 -20.63 25.75
C LEU A 196 10.28 -20.75 26.04
N ILE A 197 10.69 -20.25 27.19
CA ILE A 197 11.84 -20.76 28.01
C ILE A 197 11.47 -20.46 29.47
#